data_a712ec7f89472c72444592a9d14fff51
#
_entry.id   a712ec7f89472c72444592a9d14fff51
#
_cell.length_a   1.000
_cell.length_b   1.000
_cell.length_c   1.000
_cell.angle_alpha   90.00
_cell.angle_beta   90.00
_cell.angle_gamma   90.00
#
_symmetry.space_group_name_H-M   'P 1'
#
loop_
_entity.id
_entity.type
_entity.pdbx_description
1 polymer ?
#
loop_
_entity_poly.entity_id
_entity_poly.type
_entity_poly.pdbx_seq_one_letter_code
_entity_poly.pdbx_strand_id
1 'polypeptide(L)'
;MGAKPTAVTMKTLAEKCCVSTTTISNAYSKPDRLSPELRDQIMATAKELGYCGPSAAGRALRSGKTDVCGFLVYGGVAQAFADPYSVIFLGGLSEAAEQYGSSVLLLRAPEGFEDEADVLQRAAIDALVVSSTVAEVPFEAQLKQRGVRFVRTEAKDGDDWVTINDVECGEQVGAHLRQLGHRNIVVIANGGQQGIEELDVSPDVLHPRLAAEAWARDRVQGLSQKLPDARIHLVFAGGYSRTAGHAAAARALDVQDRPTAIVALSDVLALGAWDAAKERGLTPGRDVSISGFDDIPESAYFGITTIRQPIAEKGRIAGHLAMNPDYPHRQVTLPTELIVRSSTGPAPKNVS
;
A
#
# COMPACT_ATOMS: atom_id res chain seq x y z
N MET A 1 31.03 21.12 -32.08
CA MET A 1 30.87 19.87 -31.32
C MET A 1 31.97 19.83 -30.26
N GLY A 2 31.67 20.26 -29.01
CA GLY A 2 32.64 20.24 -27.93
C GLY A 2 32.73 18.79 -27.39
N ALA A 3 33.95 18.28 -27.30
CA ALA A 3 34.23 16.98 -26.67
C ALA A 3 33.68 17.02 -25.22
N LYS A 4 32.79 16.06 -24.85
CA LYS A 4 32.39 15.88 -23.46
C LYS A 4 33.66 15.67 -22.62
N PRO A 5 33.85 16.39 -21.50
CA PRO A 5 34.99 16.15 -20.64
C PRO A 5 34.99 14.70 -20.23
N THR A 6 36.11 14.03 -20.42
CA THR A 6 36.30 12.61 -20.08
C THR A 6 36.10 12.48 -18.57
N ALA A 7 35.02 11.83 -18.15
CA ALA A 7 34.72 11.65 -16.73
C ALA A 7 35.90 10.97 -16.04
N VAL A 8 36.35 11.55 -14.94
CA VAL A 8 37.43 10.97 -14.12
C VAL A 8 36.95 9.65 -13.56
N THR A 9 37.73 8.60 -13.79
CA THR A 9 37.39 7.23 -13.38
C THR A 9 38.12 6.81 -12.10
N MET A 10 37.65 5.78 -11.45
CA MET A 10 38.36 5.17 -10.31
C MET A 10 39.78 4.77 -10.68
N LYS A 11 40.01 4.34 -11.92
CA LYS A 11 41.33 3.96 -12.44
C LYS A 11 42.25 5.18 -12.51
N THR A 12 41.76 6.30 -13.05
CA THR A 12 42.52 7.57 -13.12
C THR A 12 42.94 8.07 -11.74
N LEU A 13 42.04 7.97 -10.74
CA LEU A 13 42.33 8.35 -9.36
C LEU A 13 43.37 7.38 -8.73
N ALA A 14 43.25 6.08 -8.97
CA ALA A 14 44.21 5.07 -8.49
C ALA A 14 45.60 5.31 -9.01
N GLU A 15 45.74 5.60 -10.31
CA GLU A 15 47.03 5.94 -10.96
C GLU A 15 47.62 7.20 -10.35
N LYS A 16 46.77 8.25 -10.10
CA LYS A 16 47.26 9.55 -9.55
C LYS A 16 47.74 9.40 -8.10
N CYS A 17 47.04 8.55 -7.30
CA CYS A 17 47.39 8.29 -5.90
C CYS A 17 48.47 7.18 -5.75
N CYS A 18 48.96 6.56 -6.83
CA CYS A 18 49.86 5.41 -6.81
C CYS A 18 49.37 4.24 -5.96
N VAL A 19 48.06 3.94 -6.00
CA VAL A 19 47.44 2.84 -5.26
C VAL A 19 46.56 1.98 -6.17
N SER A 20 46.08 0.86 -5.66
CA SER A 20 45.18 -0.03 -6.40
C SER A 20 43.75 0.59 -6.47
N THR A 21 42.97 0.19 -7.49
CA THR A 21 41.54 0.54 -7.56
C THR A 21 40.75 -0.01 -6.36
N THR A 22 41.21 -1.15 -5.80
CA THR A 22 40.63 -1.69 -4.55
C THR A 22 40.89 -0.78 -3.37
N THR A 23 42.08 -0.17 -3.27
CA THR A 23 42.40 0.81 -2.22
C THR A 23 41.50 2.04 -2.34
N ILE A 24 41.31 2.57 -3.57
CA ILE A 24 40.36 3.65 -3.81
C ILE A 24 38.94 3.26 -3.39
N SER A 25 38.48 2.06 -3.79
CA SER A 25 37.15 1.58 -3.38
C SER A 25 36.99 1.49 -1.86
N ASN A 26 38.02 1.04 -1.16
CA ASN A 26 38.00 0.95 0.31
C ASN A 26 37.98 2.33 0.97
N ALA A 27 38.63 3.36 0.39
CA ALA A 27 38.59 4.73 0.92
C ALA A 27 37.15 5.29 1.03
N TYR A 28 36.25 4.85 0.13
CA TYR A 28 34.84 5.24 0.12
C TYR A 28 33.90 4.27 0.88
N SER A 29 34.18 2.96 0.86
CA SER A 29 33.26 1.95 1.36
C SER A 29 33.67 1.30 2.68
N LYS A 30 34.96 1.29 3.03
CA LYS A 30 35.52 0.65 4.22
C LYS A 30 36.70 1.48 4.76
N PRO A 31 36.44 2.71 5.23
CA PRO A 31 37.47 3.66 5.63
C PRO A 31 38.42 3.09 6.71
N ASP A 32 37.91 2.23 7.60
CA ASP A 32 38.67 1.63 8.69
C ASP A 32 39.76 0.64 8.22
N ARG A 33 39.77 0.29 6.91
CA ARG A 33 40.83 -0.58 6.31
C ARG A 33 42.01 0.19 5.78
N LEU A 34 42.03 1.51 5.92
CA LEU A 34 43.10 2.39 5.43
C LEU A 34 43.63 3.24 6.60
N SER A 35 44.90 3.66 6.52
CA SER A 35 45.36 4.66 7.44
C SER A 35 44.65 5.99 7.20
N PRO A 36 44.41 6.81 8.25
CA PRO A 36 43.78 8.12 8.10
C PRO A 36 44.49 9.00 7.07
N GLU A 37 45.83 8.99 7.07
CA GLU A 37 46.65 9.81 6.18
C GLU A 37 46.46 9.43 4.72
N LEU A 38 46.45 8.11 4.40
CA LEU A 38 46.21 7.63 3.04
C LEU A 38 44.82 7.94 2.57
N ARG A 39 43.82 7.79 3.44
CA ARG A 39 42.42 8.16 3.14
C ARG A 39 42.31 9.63 2.81
N ASP A 40 42.88 10.50 3.62
CA ASP A 40 42.83 11.96 3.43
C ASP A 40 43.52 12.37 2.14
N GLN A 41 44.66 11.76 1.81
CA GLN A 41 45.35 11.96 0.54
C GLN A 41 44.46 11.57 -0.66
N ILE A 42 43.83 10.39 -0.61
CA ILE A 42 42.92 9.94 -1.67
C ILE A 42 41.73 10.91 -1.82
N MET A 43 41.11 11.33 -0.72
CA MET A 43 39.95 12.23 -0.76
C MET A 43 40.32 13.62 -1.28
N ALA A 44 41.50 14.15 -0.92
CA ALA A 44 42.01 15.39 -1.45
C ALA A 44 42.24 15.34 -2.97
N THR A 45 42.94 14.28 -3.43
CA THR A 45 43.20 14.07 -4.87
C THR A 45 41.89 13.85 -5.65
N ALA A 46 40.90 13.13 -5.06
CA ALA A 46 39.59 12.95 -5.68
C ALA A 46 38.89 14.33 -5.90
N LYS A 47 38.92 15.18 -4.88
CA LYS A 47 38.36 16.53 -4.95
C LYS A 47 39.02 17.38 -6.02
N GLU A 48 40.36 17.35 -6.10
CA GLU A 48 41.14 18.08 -7.12
C GLU A 48 40.79 17.63 -8.54
N LEU A 49 40.58 16.33 -8.74
CA LEU A 49 40.23 15.74 -10.03
C LEU A 49 38.75 15.85 -10.38
N GLY A 50 37.88 16.29 -9.43
CA GLY A 50 36.42 16.27 -9.60
C GLY A 50 35.81 14.85 -9.60
N TYR A 51 36.48 13.88 -8.96
CA TYR A 51 35.97 12.53 -8.84
C TYR A 51 34.97 12.42 -7.69
N CYS A 52 33.70 12.18 -8.00
CA CYS A 52 32.60 12.14 -7.02
C CYS A 52 32.44 10.77 -6.32
N GLY A 53 33.38 9.86 -6.49
CA GLY A 53 33.30 8.52 -5.92
C GLY A 53 32.82 7.44 -6.90
N PRO A 54 32.79 6.16 -6.46
CA PRO A 54 32.33 5.05 -7.27
C PRO A 54 30.85 5.24 -7.66
N SER A 55 30.52 5.04 -8.95
CA SER A 55 29.13 5.11 -9.41
C SER A 55 28.26 4.08 -8.70
N ALA A 56 26.98 4.41 -8.45
CA ALA A 56 26.01 3.50 -7.87
C ALA A 56 25.88 2.19 -8.69
N ALA A 57 25.85 2.31 -10.03
CA ALA A 57 25.84 1.16 -10.93
C ALA A 57 27.09 0.29 -10.80
N GLY A 58 28.29 0.90 -10.68
CA GLY A 58 29.54 0.17 -10.46
C GLY A 58 29.62 -0.48 -9.07
N ARG A 59 28.90 0.05 -8.07
CA ARG A 59 28.74 -0.56 -6.75
C ARG A 59 27.83 -1.78 -6.83
N ALA A 60 26.63 -1.60 -7.38
CA ALA A 60 25.65 -2.67 -7.56
C ALA A 60 26.21 -3.85 -8.34
N LEU A 61 26.95 -3.59 -9.42
CA LEU A 61 27.59 -4.65 -10.22
C LEU A 61 28.62 -5.47 -9.42
N ARG A 62 29.35 -4.84 -8.48
CA ARG A 62 30.37 -5.54 -7.67
C ARG A 62 29.79 -6.23 -6.44
N SER A 63 28.78 -5.62 -5.79
CA SER A 63 28.15 -6.19 -4.58
C SER A 63 27.05 -7.19 -4.92
N GLY A 64 26.50 -7.15 -6.14
CA GLY A 64 25.30 -7.86 -6.53
C GLY A 64 24.04 -7.30 -5.85
N LYS A 65 24.13 -6.11 -5.23
CA LYS A 65 23.02 -5.43 -4.52
C LYS A 65 22.88 -3.99 -4.97
N THR A 66 21.63 -3.55 -5.08
CA THR A 66 21.29 -2.16 -5.41
C THR A 66 21.03 -1.32 -4.18
N ASP A 67 20.72 -1.96 -3.05
CA ASP A 67 20.22 -1.36 -1.81
C ASP A 67 18.93 -0.54 -2.07
N VAL A 68 18.07 -1.05 -2.98
CA VAL A 68 16.78 -0.44 -3.34
C VAL A 68 15.66 -1.46 -3.18
N CYS A 69 14.61 -1.07 -2.46
CA CYS A 69 13.35 -1.77 -2.40
C CYS A 69 12.31 -1.09 -3.29
N GLY A 70 11.73 -1.82 -4.24
CA GLY A 70 10.57 -1.36 -4.98
C GLY A 70 9.30 -1.45 -4.13
N PHE A 71 8.41 -0.48 -4.24
CA PHE A 71 7.04 -0.60 -3.77
C PHE A 71 6.09 -0.42 -4.96
N LEU A 72 5.35 -1.48 -5.28
CA LEU A 72 4.42 -1.52 -6.39
C LEU A 72 3.04 -1.07 -5.93
N VAL A 73 2.55 0.04 -6.48
CA VAL A 73 1.28 0.65 -6.11
C VAL A 73 0.27 0.60 -7.26
N TYR A 74 -0.99 0.37 -6.92
CA TYR A 74 -2.11 0.49 -7.84
C TYR A 74 -2.45 1.97 -8.13
N GLY A 75 -2.98 2.27 -9.31
CA GLY A 75 -3.44 3.63 -9.67
C GLY A 75 -2.32 4.65 -9.88
N GLY A 76 -1.05 4.24 -9.66
CA GLY A 76 0.12 5.08 -9.85
C GLY A 76 0.57 5.89 -8.64
N VAL A 77 1.73 6.51 -8.78
CA VAL A 77 2.43 7.21 -7.69
C VAL A 77 1.63 8.41 -7.18
N ALA A 78 0.96 9.15 -8.06
CA ALA A 78 0.14 10.29 -7.66
C ALA A 78 -1.03 9.86 -6.74
N GLN A 79 -1.67 8.73 -7.05
CA GLN A 79 -2.73 8.15 -6.22
C GLN A 79 -2.20 7.71 -4.86
N ALA A 80 -1.01 7.08 -4.81
CA ALA A 80 -0.40 6.66 -3.54
C ALA A 80 -0.14 7.84 -2.60
N PHE A 81 0.21 9.03 -3.12
CA PHE A 81 0.36 10.24 -2.30
C PHE A 81 -0.97 10.90 -1.93
N ALA A 82 -2.04 10.63 -2.65
CA ALA A 82 -3.37 11.14 -2.35
C ALA A 82 -4.14 10.26 -1.34
N ASP A 83 -3.69 9.03 -1.14
CA ASP A 83 -4.31 8.06 -0.24
C ASP A 83 -3.60 8.02 1.12
N PRO A 84 -4.26 8.45 2.23
CA PRO A 84 -3.66 8.44 3.56
C PRO A 84 -3.13 7.08 4.03
N TYR A 85 -3.82 5.98 3.66
CA TYR A 85 -3.33 4.62 3.96
C TYR A 85 -1.94 4.40 3.34
N SER A 86 -1.81 4.69 2.06
CA SER A 86 -0.54 4.52 1.32
C SER A 86 0.58 5.38 1.91
N VAL A 87 0.28 6.63 2.29
CA VAL A 87 1.26 7.54 2.91
C VAL A 87 1.75 7.01 4.26
N ILE A 88 0.84 6.53 5.12
CA ILE A 88 1.20 5.96 6.43
C ILE A 88 2.01 4.67 6.25
N PHE A 89 1.62 3.80 5.32
CA PHE A 89 2.35 2.58 4.99
C PHE A 89 3.77 2.87 4.50
N LEU A 90 3.91 3.83 3.56
CA LEU A 90 5.19 4.28 3.04
C LEU A 90 6.08 4.88 4.12
N GLY A 91 5.51 5.57 5.09
CA GLY A 91 6.24 6.05 6.27
C GLY A 91 6.92 4.90 6.99
N GLY A 92 6.19 3.86 7.37
CA GLY A 92 6.73 2.68 8.04
C GLY A 92 7.75 1.91 7.18
N LEU A 93 7.48 1.75 5.87
CA LEU A 93 8.41 1.12 4.93
C LEU A 93 9.74 1.90 4.84
N SER A 94 9.66 3.24 4.79
CA SER A 94 10.84 4.10 4.72
C SER A 94 11.67 4.06 6.00
N GLU A 95 11.03 4.07 7.18
CA GLU A 95 11.70 3.89 8.47
C GLU A 95 12.53 2.60 8.52
N ALA A 96 11.97 1.49 8.02
CA ALA A 96 12.71 0.24 7.94
C ALA A 96 13.85 0.32 6.91
N ALA A 97 13.61 0.91 5.73
CA ALA A 97 14.64 1.05 4.70
C ALA A 97 15.86 1.85 5.21
N GLU A 98 15.63 2.95 5.94
CA GLU A 98 16.68 3.78 6.53
C GLU A 98 17.59 2.97 7.49
N GLN A 99 17.03 2.05 8.29
CA GLN A 99 17.80 1.20 9.21
C GLN A 99 18.79 0.29 8.47
N TYR A 100 18.51 -0.08 7.22
CA TYR A 100 19.38 -0.89 6.37
C TYR A 100 20.22 -0.07 5.37
N GLY A 101 20.15 1.26 5.43
CA GLY A 101 20.81 2.15 4.46
C GLY A 101 20.29 1.98 3.04
N SER A 102 19.06 1.50 2.91
CA SER A 102 18.39 1.25 1.62
C SER A 102 17.46 2.39 1.24
N SER A 103 17.11 2.46 -0.05
CA SER A 103 16.15 3.43 -0.59
C SER A 103 14.85 2.75 -1.01
N VAL A 104 13.75 3.50 -1.02
CA VAL A 104 12.45 3.04 -1.54
C VAL A 104 12.22 3.64 -2.92
N LEU A 105 11.90 2.78 -3.90
CA LEU A 105 11.53 3.15 -5.27
C LEU A 105 10.05 2.88 -5.48
N LEU A 106 9.26 3.93 -5.73
CA LEU A 106 7.85 3.78 -6.05
C LEU A 106 7.68 3.37 -7.50
N LEU A 107 6.95 2.29 -7.73
CA LEU A 107 6.67 1.72 -9.04
C LEU A 107 5.16 1.66 -9.23
N ARG A 108 4.69 2.10 -10.40
CA ARG A 108 3.29 1.97 -10.79
C ARG A 108 3.01 0.54 -11.23
N ALA A 109 1.92 -0.06 -10.73
CA ALA A 109 1.40 -1.28 -11.30
C ALA A 109 0.83 -1.00 -12.70
N PRO A 110 1.20 -1.79 -13.72
CA PRO A 110 0.69 -1.59 -15.07
C PRO A 110 -0.83 -1.80 -15.13
N GLU A 111 -1.53 -0.93 -15.84
CA GLU A 111 -2.98 -1.07 -16.11
C GLU A 111 -3.27 -1.91 -17.37
N GLY A 112 -2.23 -2.20 -18.15
CA GLY A 112 -2.27 -3.03 -19.38
C GLY A 112 -0.93 -3.72 -19.62
N PHE A 113 -0.94 -4.87 -20.28
CA PHE A 113 0.19 -5.83 -20.25
C PHE A 113 1.39 -5.50 -21.14
N GLU A 114 1.33 -4.52 -22.06
CA GLU A 114 2.36 -4.47 -23.12
C GLU A 114 3.43 -3.37 -22.97
N ASP A 115 3.11 -2.15 -22.58
CA ASP A 115 4.10 -1.06 -22.60
C ASP A 115 4.68 -0.64 -21.22
N GLU A 116 3.98 -0.93 -20.11
CA GLU A 116 4.39 -0.50 -18.77
C GLU A 116 5.22 -1.55 -18.00
N ALA A 117 5.16 -2.79 -18.45
CA ALA A 117 5.90 -3.91 -17.86
C ALA A 117 7.44 -3.74 -17.94
N ASP A 118 7.93 -2.98 -18.90
CA ASP A 118 9.33 -2.66 -19.11
C ASP A 118 9.95 -1.86 -17.94
N VAL A 119 9.15 -1.05 -17.22
CA VAL A 119 9.62 -0.31 -16.04
C VAL A 119 10.03 -1.25 -14.91
N LEU A 120 9.23 -2.30 -14.65
CA LEU A 120 9.55 -3.31 -13.62
C LEU A 120 10.77 -4.15 -14.03
N GLN A 121 10.87 -4.53 -15.30
CA GLN A 121 12.02 -5.29 -15.79
C GLN A 121 13.32 -4.50 -15.71
N ARG A 122 13.28 -3.19 -15.95
CA ARG A 122 14.45 -2.31 -15.89
C ARG A 122 14.78 -1.83 -14.50
N ALA A 123 13.88 -1.97 -13.55
CA ALA A 123 14.11 -1.52 -12.18
C ALA A 123 15.28 -2.27 -11.54
N ALA A 124 16.26 -1.51 -11.06
CA ALA A 124 17.37 -2.03 -10.30
C ALA A 124 16.97 -2.10 -8.82
N ILE A 125 16.32 -3.19 -8.43
CA ILE A 125 15.80 -3.44 -7.07
C ILE A 125 16.23 -4.79 -6.55
N ASP A 126 16.41 -4.92 -5.24
CA ASP A 126 16.74 -6.17 -4.56
C ASP A 126 15.51 -6.88 -3.99
N ALA A 127 14.45 -6.10 -3.74
CA ALA A 127 13.18 -6.61 -3.27
C ALA A 127 12.02 -5.77 -3.84
N LEU A 128 10.83 -6.37 -3.90
CA LEU A 128 9.58 -5.73 -4.32
C LEU A 128 8.51 -5.97 -3.26
N VAL A 129 8.05 -4.89 -2.64
CA VAL A 129 6.84 -4.89 -1.82
C VAL A 129 5.64 -4.67 -2.74
N VAL A 130 4.67 -5.57 -2.68
CA VAL A 130 3.48 -5.57 -3.54
C VAL A 130 2.25 -5.26 -2.69
N SER A 131 1.54 -4.19 -3.02
CA SER A 131 0.28 -3.84 -2.37
C SER A 131 -0.81 -4.90 -2.66
N SER A 132 -1.66 -5.19 -1.69
CA SER A 132 -2.84 -6.09 -1.83
C SER A 132 -3.85 -5.63 -2.89
N THR A 133 -3.74 -4.38 -3.34
CA THR A 133 -4.54 -3.87 -4.45
C THR A 133 -3.99 -4.26 -5.83
N VAL A 134 -2.83 -4.91 -5.88
CA VAL A 134 -2.20 -5.40 -7.12
C VAL A 134 -2.40 -6.90 -7.22
N ALA A 135 -3.38 -7.33 -8.01
CA ALA A 135 -3.74 -8.75 -8.15
C ALA A 135 -2.64 -9.58 -8.81
N GLU A 136 -2.00 -9.04 -9.84
CA GLU A 136 -0.94 -9.72 -10.59
C GLU A 136 0.28 -8.81 -10.77
N VAL A 137 1.46 -9.41 -10.69
CA VAL A 137 2.74 -8.72 -10.96
C VAL A 137 3.30 -9.24 -12.28
N PRO A 138 3.35 -8.39 -13.32
CA PRO A 138 3.95 -8.78 -14.58
C PRO A 138 5.40 -9.21 -14.38
N PHE A 139 5.81 -10.27 -15.09
CA PHE A 139 7.20 -10.79 -15.04
C PHE A 139 7.66 -11.24 -13.64
N GLU A 140 6.74 -11.60 -12.74
CA GLU A 140 7.08 -12.07 -11.39
C GLU A 140 8.14 -13.19 -11.43
N ALA A 141 7.95 -14.19 -12.30
CA ALA A 141 8.90 -15.29 -12.44
C ALA A 141 10.31 -14.84 -12.85
N GLN A 142 10.40 -13.91 -13.82
CA GLN A 142 11.67 -13.36 -14.28
C GLN A 142 12.34 -12.49 -13.20
N LEU A 143 11.58 -11.70 -12.45
CA LEU A 143 12.11 -10.93 -11.33
C LEU A 143 12.64 -11.85 -10.23
N LYS A 144 11.91 -12.92 -9.88
CA LYS A 144 12.35 -13.95 -8.93
C LYS A 144 13.63 -14.65 -9.40
N GLN A 145 13.75 -14.99 -10.70
CA GLN A 145 14.97 -15.55 -11.28
C GLN A 145 16.18 -14.60 -11.20
N ARG A 146 15.95 -13.29 -11.24
CA ARG A 146 16.98 -12.26 -11.02
C ARG A 146 17.37 -12.08 -9.55
N GLY A 147 16.74 -12.81 -8.64
CA GLY A 147 16.98 -12.72 -7.20
C GLY A 147 16.19 -11.62 -6.47
N VAL A 148 15.21 -11.00 -7.12
CA VAL A 148 14.31 -10.03 -6.47
C VAL A 148 13.41 -10.77 -5.50
N ARG A 149 13.43 -10.38 -4.22
CA ARG A 149 12.53 -10.92 -3.20
C ARG A 149 11.18 -10.25 -3.28
N PHE A 150 10.12 -11.05 -3.10
CA PHE A 150 8.76 -10.54 -3.05
C PHE A 150 8.24 -10.51 -1.60
N VAL A 151 7.67 -9.38 -1.22
CA VAL A 151 6.95 -9.19 0.03
C VAL A 151 5.56 -8.68 -0.31
N ARG A 152 4.53 -9.34 0.17
CA ARG A 152 3.14 -8.97 -0.13
C ARG A 152 2.45 -8.39 1.10
N THR A 153 1.46 -7.53 0.86
CA THR A 153 0.57 -7.04 1.92
C THR A 153 -0.73 -7.86 2.03
N GLU A 154 -0.76 -9.01 1.37
CA GLU A 154 -1.76 -10.08 1.49
C GLU A 154 -1.06 -11.43 1.59
N ALA A 155 -1.75 -12.44 2.13
CA ALA A 155 -1.21 -13.79 2.23
C ALA A 155 -1.11 -14.43 0.84
N LYS A 156 0.07 -14.96 0.50
CA LYS A 156 0.30 -15.71 -0.74
C LYS A 156 1.33 -16.81 -0.50
N ASP A 157 1.01 -18.03 -0.89
CA ASP A 157 1.90 -19.17 -0.76
C ASP A 157 3.22 -18.95 -1.50
N GLY A 158 4.32 -19.31 -0.85
CA GLY A 158 5.67 -19.20 -1.40
C GLY A 158 6.30 -17.81 -1.35
N ASP A 159 5.58 -16.78 -0.89
CA ASP A 159 6.10 -15.43 -0.68
C ASP A 159 6.20 -15.09 0.82
N ASP A 160 6.97 -14.04 1.12
CA ASP A 160 6.92 -13.37 2.40
C ASP A 160 5.74 -12.40 2.40
N TRP A 161 5.04 -12.30 3.54
CA TRP A 161 3.92 -11.38 3.61
C TRP A 161 3.67 -10.81 5.00
N VAL A 162 3.05 -9.64 5.03
CA VAL A 162 2.46 -9.03 6.21
C VAL A 162 1.03 -8.62 5.89
N THR A 163 0.05 -9.17 6.62
CA THR A 163 -1.38 -8.95 6.36
C THR A 163 -2.16 -8.74 7.65
N ILE A 164 -3.47 -8.63 7.54
CA ILE A 164 -4.46 -8.67 8.60
C ILE A 164 -5.47 -9.79 8.29
N ASN A 165 -6.34 -10.12 9.24
CA ASN A 165 -7.44 -11.05 9.00
C ASN A 165 -8.68 -10.30 8.49
N ASP A 166 -8.79 -10.11 7.16
CA ASP A 166 -9.87 -9.35 6.54
C ASP A 166 -11.26 -9.97 6.76
N VAL A 167 -11.37 -11.30 6.87
CA VAL A 167 -12.64 -11.97 7.23
C VAL A 167 -13.07 -11.57 8.63
N GLU A 168 -12.18 -11.64 9.62
CA GLU A 168 -12.47 -11.26 11.00
C GLU A 168 -12.83 -9.78 11.12
N CYS A 169 -12.18 -8.92 10.33
CA CYS A 169 -12.53 -7.50 10.27
C CYS A 169 -13.97 -7.31 9.77
N GLY A 170 -14.35 -8.00 8.71
CA GLY A 170 -15.72 -8.00 8.20
C GLY A 170 -16.72 -8.52 9.25
N GLU A 171 -16.37 -9.59 9.96
CA GLU A 171 -17.19 -10.12 11.05
C GLU A 171 -17.41 -9.12 12.19
N GLN A 172 -16.39 -8.37 12.59
CA GLN A 172 -16.50 -7.35 13.63
C GLN A 172 -17.49 -6.24 13.23
N VAL A 173 -17.40 -5.73 12.01
CA VAL A 173 -18.34 -4.73 11.47
C VAL A 173 -19.75 -5.30 11.36
N GLY A 174 -19.90 -6.51 10.83
CA GLY A 174 -21.18 -7.19 10.68
C GLY A 174 -21.88 -7.43 12.02
N ALA A 175 -21.14 -7.92 13.02
CA ALA A 175 -21.67 -8.13 14.37
C ALA A 175 -22.14 -6.82 15.02
N HIS A 176 -21.36 -5.73 14.85
CA HIS A 176 -21.72 -4.41 15.34
C HIS A 176 -23.02 -3.88 14.70
N LEU A 177 -23.14 -3.95 13.38
CA LEU A 177 -24.34 -3.48 12.67
C LEU A 177 -25.56 -4.35 12.99
N ARG A 178 -25.38 -5.68 13.18
CA ARG A 178 -26.44 -6.57 13.63
C ARG A 178 -26.97 -6.20 15.01
N GLN A 179 -26.09 -5.90 15.97
CA GLN A 179 -26.46 -5.44 17.30
C GLN A 179 -27.27 -4.13 17.27
N LEU A 180 -26.94 -3.24 16.33
CA LEU A 180 -27.68 -2.00 16.09
C LEU A 180 -28.99 -2.18 15.33
N GLY A 181 -29.29 -3.40 14.85
CA GLY A 181 -30.56 -3.74 14.20
C GLY A 181 -30.60 -3.49 12.69
N HIS A 182 -29.47 -3.20 12.05
CA HIS A 182 -29.44 -2.97 10.60
C HIS A 182 -29.74 -4.24 9.79
N ARG A 183 -30.52 -4.09 8.71
CA ARG A 183 -30.93 -5.20 7.80
C ARG A 183 -30.88 -4.76 6.32
N ASN A 184 -30.82 -3.48 6.02
CA ASN A 184 -30.69 -2.94 4.68
C ASN A 184 -29.36 -2.17 4.63
N ILE A 185 -28.35 -2.74 3.97
CA ILE A 185 -26.96 -2.33 4.04
C ILE A 185 -26.40 -2.17 2.64
N VAL A 186 -25.67 -1.09 2.41
CA VAL A 186 -24.85 -0.92 1.21
C VAL A 186 -23.38 -1.06 1.59
N VAL A 187 -22.64 -1.85 0.82
CA VAL A 187 -21.17 -1.91 0.87
C VAL A 187 -20.61 -1.10 -0.28
N ILE A 188 -19.75 -0.14 0.02
CA ILE A 188 -19.01 0.63 -0.99
C ILE A 188 -17.60 0.09 -1.11
N ALA A 189 -17.31 -0.51 -2.28
CA ALA A 189 -16.01 -1.05 -2.65
C ALA A 189 -15.38 -0.21 -3.77
N ASN A 190 -14.07 -0.33 -3.99
CA ASN A 190 -13.40 0.36 -5.08
C ASN A 190 -13.85 -0.13 -6.46
N GLY A 191 -13.75 -1.40 -6.74
CA GLY A 191 -14.17 -2.05 -7.99
C GLY A 191 -13.41 -1.64 -9.25
N GLY A 192 -12.24 -1.01 -9.12
CA GLY A 192 -11.43 -0.56 -10.25
C GLY A 192 -11.99 0.71 -10.95
N GLN A 193 -11.42 1.05 -12.14
CA GLN A 193 -11.71 2.32 -12.83
C GLN A 193 -13.00 2.33 -13.67
N GLN A 194 -13.79 1.26 -13.70
CA GLN A 194 -14.87 1.07 -14.66
C GLN A 194 -16.23 1.69 -14.27
N GLY A 195 -16.27 2.64 -13.36
CA GLY A 195 -17.50 3.33 -13.00
C GLY A 195 -18.30 2.64 -11.88
N ILE A 196 -19.50 3.16 -11.60
CA ILE A 196 -20.36 2.72 -10.50
C ILE A 196 -21.33 1.65 -11.05
N GLU A 197 -21.28 0.44 -10.47
CA GLU A 197 -22.27 -0.61 -10.70
C GLU A 197 -22.96 -0.95 -9.37
N GLU A 198 -24.27 -1.11 -9.42
CA GLU A 198 -25.07 -1.54 -8.27
C GLU A 198 -25.50 -2.99 -8.50
N LEU A 199 -25.23 -3.84 -7.52
CA LEU A 199 -25.45 -5.27 -7.62
C LEU A 199 -25.96 -5.82 -6.30
N ASP A 200 -27.01 -6.63 -6.36
CA ASP A 200 -27.44 -7.41 -5.22
C ASP A 200 -26.40 -8.51 -4.91
N VAL A 201 -25.92 -8.50 -3.69
CA VAL A 201 -25.01 -9.55 -3.21
C VAL A 201 -25.82 -10.56 -2.41
N SER A 202 -26.06 -11.73 -3.00
CA SER A 202 -26.48 -12.89 -2.23
C SER A 202 -25.28 -13.42 -1.42
N PRO A 203 -25.45 -13.83 -0.17
CA PRO A 203 -24.35 -14.39 0.64
C PRO A 203 -23.58 -15.53 -0.04
N ASP A 204 -24.21 -16.21 -0.98
CA ASP A 204 -23.65 -17.37 -1.69
C ASP A 204 -23.02 -17.02 -3.05
N VAL A 205 -23.15 -15.77 -3.53
CA VAL A 205 -22.65 -15.36 -4.85
C VAL A 205 -21.59 -14.29 -4.71
N LEU A 206 -20.34 -14.71 -4.84
CA LEU A 206 -19.22 -13.80 -4.87
C LEU A 206 -19.17 -13.04 -6.21
N HIS A 207 -19.29 -11.72 -6.17
CA HIS A 207 -19.22 -10.92 -7.38
C HIS A 207 -17.83 -11.01 -8.04
N PRO A 208 -17.70 -11.21 -9.38
CA PRO A 208 -16.41 -11.39 -10.05
C PRO A 208 -15.40 -10.26 -9.80
N ARG A 209 -15.87 -9.01 -9.65
CA ARG A 209 -14.98 -7.86 -9.35
C ARG A 209 -14.42 -7.88 -7.93
N LEU A 210 -15.18 -8.39 -6.95
CA LEU A 210 -14.64 -8.65 -5.61
C LEU A 210 -13.69 -9.84 -5.61
N ALA A 211 -13.90 -10.83 -6.49
CA ALA A 211 -12.98 -11.96 -6.59
C ALA A 211 -11.57 -11.55 -7.01
N ALA A 212 -11.43 -10.45 -7.74
CA ALA A 212 -10.12 -9.90 -8.14
C ALA A 212 -9.36 -9.22 -6.98
N GLU A 213 -10.06 -8.76 -5.93
CA GLU A 213 -9.47 -8.11 -4.75
C GLU A 213 -9.75 -8.98 -3.51
N ALA A 214 -8.83 -9.89 -3.18
CA ALA A 214 -9.03 -10.89 -2.12
C ALA A 214 -9.42 -10.26 -0.77
N TRP A 215 -8.75 -9.17 -0.38
CA TRP A 215 -9.04 -8.44 0.85
C TRP A 215 -10.49 -7.88 0.88
N ALA A 216 -10.98 -7.34 -0.26
CA ALA A 216 -12.35 -6.80 -0.34
C ALA A 216 -13.40 -7.93 -0.26
N ARG A 217 -13.14 -9.02 -0.98
CA ARG A 217 -13.94 -10.25 -0.90
C ARG A 217 -14.04 -10.77 0.54
N ASP A 218 -12.91 -10.89 1.22
CA ASP A 218 -12.82 -11.47 2.55
C ASP A 218 -13.54 -10.58 3.60
N ARG A 219 -13.45 -9.25 3.50
CA ARG A 219 -14.24 -8.30 4.31
C ARG A 219 -15.74 -8.47 4.09
N VAL A 220 -16.18 -8.56 2.83
CA VAL A 220 -17.60 -8.75 2.49
C VAL A 220 -18.08 -10.11 2.95
N GLN A 221 -17.28 -11.15 2.82
CA GLN A 221 -17.59 -12.49 3.31
C GLN A 221 -17.82 -12.48 4.84
N GLY A 222 -16.88 -11.94 5.62
CA GLY A 222 -17.02 -11.84 7.07
C GLY A 222 -18.24 -11.02 7.50
N LEU A 223 -18.48 -9.88 6.83
CA LEU A 223 -19.66 -9.05 7.05
C LEU A 223 -20.96 -9.86 6.85
N SER A 224 -21.08 -10.56 5.74
CA SER A 224 -22.28 -11.35 5.36
C SER A 224 -22.54 -12.50 6.33
N GLN A 225 -21.50 -13.17 6.83
CA GLN A 225 -21.62 -14.25 7.80
C GLN A 225 -22.29 -13.82 9.11
N LYS A 226 -22.08 -12.56 9.53
CA LYS A 226 -22.70 -12.00 10.75
C LYS A 226 -24.08 -11.37 10.51
N LEU A 227 -24.48 -11.23 9.25
CA LEU A 227 -25.71 -10.56 8.82
C LEU A 227 -26.56 -11.47 7.89
N PRO A 228 -26.88 -12.72 8.29
CA PRO A 228 -27.52 -13.69 7.40
C PRO A 228 -28.93 -13.27 6.93
N ASP A 229 -29.61 -12.41 7.70
CA ASP A 229 -30.96 -11.93 7.40
C ASP A 229 -30.98 -10.51 6.82
N ALA A 230 -29.80 -9.95 6.47
CA ALA A 230 -29.71 -8.62 5.92
C ALA A 230 -29.68 -8.66 4.39
N ARG A 231 -30.31 -7.65 3.78
CA ARG A 231 -30.11 -7.33 2.37
C ARG A 231 -28.85 -6.49 2.24
N ILE A 232 -27.87 -6.97 1.51
CA ILE A 232 -26.60 -6.32 1.30
C ILE A 232 -26.47 -6.00 -0.19
N HIS A 233 -26.35 -4.72 -0.54
CA HIS A 233 -26.07 -4.27 -1.89
C HIS A 233 -24.60 -3.84 -1.98
N LEU A 234 -23.98 -4.10 -3.12
CA LEU A 234 -22.60 -3.73 -3.40
C LEU A 234 -22.57 -2.60 -4.43
N VAL A 235 -21.90 -1.51 -4.10
CA VAL A 235 -21.71 -0.36 -5.00
C VAL A 235 -20.22 -0.14 -5.21
N PHE A 236 -19.77 -0.12 -6.46
CA PHE A 236 -18.38 0.14 -6.82
C PHE A 236 -18.15 1.63 -7.06
N ALA A 237 -17.20 2.20 -6.33
CA ALA A 237 -16.90 3.64 -6.35
C ALA A 237 -16.07 4.09 -7.57
N GLY A 238 -15.38 3.15 -8.23
CA GLY A 238 -14.50 3.46 -9.37
C GLY A 238 -13.19 4.16 -8.99
N GLY A 239 -12.79 4.10 -7.72
CA GLY A 239 -11.51 4.65 -7.24
C GLY A 239 -11.44 4.78 -5.72
N TYR A 240 -10.24 4.98 -5.20
CA TYR A 240 -9.97 5.23 -3.77
C TYR A 240 -9.86 6.74 -3.54
N SER A 241 -11.01 7.43 -3.48
CA SER A 241 -11.03 8.86 -3.15
C SER A 241 -12.31 9.25 -2.42
N ARG A 242 -12.25 10.33 -1.67
CA ARG A 242 -13.43 10.92 -1.01
C ARG A 242 -14.52 11.26 -2.02
N THR A 243 -14.16 11.78 -3.20
CA THR A 243 -15.10 12.08 -4.29
C THR A 243 -15.77 10.82 -4.83
N ALA A 244 -15.01 9.73 -5.02
CA ALA A 244 -15.56 8.46 -5.48
C ALA A 244 -16.53 7.86 -4.45
N GLY A 245 -16.15 7.87 -3.16
CA GLY A 245 -17.03 7.47 -2.06
C GLY A 245 -18.31 8.31 -1.98
N HIS A 246 -18.21 9.63 -2.18
CA HIS A 246 -19.36 10.52 -2.23
C HIS A 246 -20.32 10.14 -3.37
N ALA A 247 -19.81 9.97 -4.59
CA ALA A 247 -20.65 9.62 -5.73
C ALA A 247 -21.34 8.26 -5.55
N ALA A 248 -20.64 7.26 -5.01
CA ALA A 248 -21.21 5.95 -4.73
C ALA A 248 -22.30 6.02 -3.66
N ALA A 249 -22.05 6.72 -2.54
CA ALA A 249 -23.01 6.89 -1.46
C ALA A 249 -24.22 7.73 -1.88
N ALA A 250 -24.01 8.75 -2.71
CA ALA A 250 -25.08 9.57 -3.24
C ALA A 250 -26.13 8.71 -3.97
N ARG A 251 -25.67 7.83 -4.87
CA ARG A 251 -26.56 6.89 -5.58
C ARG A 251 -27.27 5.94 -4.63
N ALA A 252 -26.57 5.39 -3.65
CA ALA A 252 -27.16 4.49 -2.67
C ALA A 252 -28.19 5.17 -1.76
N LEU A 253 -28.08 6.47 -1.53
CA LEU A 253 -29.00 7.25 -0.67
C LEU A 253 -30.18 7.84 -1.43
N ASP A 254 -30.12 7.92 -2.77
CA ASP A 254 -31.18 8.53 -3.60
C ASP A 254 -32.29 7.52 -4.02
N VAL A 255 -32.23 6.28 -3.53
CA VAL A 255 -33.26 5.26 -3.80
C VAL A 255 -34.43 5.36 -2.80
N GLN A 256 -35.61 4.86 -3.19
CA GLN A 256 -36.80 4.88 -2.36
C GLN A 256 -36.64 4.06 -1.07
N ASP A 257 -36.08 2.84 -1.17
CA ASP A 257 -35.77 1.99 -0.03
C ASP A 257 -34.30 2.19 0.39
N ARG A 258 -34.05 3.35 0.98
CA ARG A 258 -32.72 3.79 1.37
C ARG A 258 -32.06 2.84 2.38
N PRO A 259 -30.75 2.54 2.23
CA PRO A 259 -30.03 1.74 3.20
C PRO A 259 -30.01 2.41 4.57
N THR A 260 -30.10 1.61 5.62
CA THR A 260 -29.94 2.09 7.00
C THR A 260 -28.49 2.15 7.45
N ALA A 261 -27.59 1.44 6.72
CA ALA A 261 -26.16 1.49 6.96
C ALA A 261 -25.37 1.44 5.65
N ILE A 262 -24.25 2.14 5.63
CA ILE A 262 -23.23 2.12 4.59
C ILE A 262 -21.93 1.59 5.22
N VAL A 263 -21.37 0.52 4.63
CA VAL A 263 -20.07 -0.03 4.98
C VAL A 263 -19.11 0.30 3.84
N ALA A 264 -18.24 1.26 4.04
CA ALA A 264 -17.19 1.58 3.09
C ALA A 264 -15.94 0.74 3.39
N LEU A 265 -15.36 0.11 2.36
CA LEU A 265 -14.19 -0.76 2.53
C LEU A 265 -12.87 0.02 2.72
N SER A 266 -12.93 1.35 2.81
CA SER A 266 -11.85 2.22 3.29
C SER A 266 -12.41 3.48 3.93
N ASP A 267 -11.65 4.13 4.76
CA ASP A 267 -12.05 5.38 5.44
C ASP A 267 -12.19 6.54 4.45
N VAL A 268 -11.39 6.58 3.40
CA VAL A 268 -11.51 7.62 2.37
C VAL A 268 -12.87 7.55 1.67
N LEU A 269 -13.38 6.34 1.41
CA LEU A 269 -14.72 6.14 0.86
C LEU A 269 -15.79 6.45 1.91
N ALA A 270 -15.58 6.11 3.19
CA ALA A 270 -16.51 6.44 4.28
C ALA A 270 -16.64 7.94 4.49
N LEU A 271 -15.56 8.70 4.39
CA LEU A 271 -15.59 10.18 4.43
C LEU A 271 -16.41 10.75 3.28
N GLY A 272 -16.30 10.18 2.08
CA GLY A 272 -17.18 10.52 0.96
C GLY A 272 -18.64 10.22 1.24
N ALA A 273 -18.93 9.05 1.82
CA ALA A 273 -20.29 8.69 2.21
C ALA A 273 -20.86 9.63 3.29
N TRP A 274 -20.01 10.05 4.23
CA TRP A 274 -20.37 11.05 5.24
C TRP A 274 -20.78 12.39 4.60
N ASP A 275 -20.00 12.89 3.61
CA ASP A 275 -20.35 14.11 2.87
C ASP A 275 -21.69 13.97 2.13
N ALA A 276 -21.88 12.87 1.40
CA ALA A 276 -23.11 12.60 0.66
C ALA A 276 -24.35 12.54 1.56
N ALA A 277 -24.23 11.96 2.76
CA ALA A 277 -25.29 11.96 3.77
C ALA A 277 -25.58 13.37 4.27
N LYS A 278 -24.55 14.14 4.61
CA LYS A 278 -24.72 15.52 5.10
C LYS A 278 -25.38 16.45 4.07
N GLU A 279 -25.03 16.35 2.80
CA GLU A 279 -25.65 17.13 1.71
C GLU A 279 -27.14 16.82 1.56
N ARG A 280 -27.58 15.62 1.94
CA ARG A 280 -29.01 15.21 1.95
C ARG A 280 -29.73 15.50 3.25
N GLY A 281 -29.10 16.25 4.16
CA GLY A 281 -29.65 16.58 5.47
C GLY A 281 -29.68 15.40 6.43
N LEU A 282 -29.03 14.27 6.09
CA LEU A 282 -28.94 13.12 6.96
C LEU A 282 -27.82 13.27 7.98
N THR A 283 -28.04 12.76 9.17
CA THR A 283 -27.05 12.75 10.26
C THR A 283 -26.49 11.33 10.39
N PRO A 284 -25.18 11.11 10.06
CA PRO A 284 -24.54 9.83 10.32
C PRO A 284 -24.67 9.39 11.76
N GLY A 285 -24.96 8.10 11.99
CA GLY A 285 -25.23 7.51 13.30
C GLY A 285 -26.66 7.69 13.82
N ARG A 286 -27.48 8.57 13.20
CA ARG A 286 -28.88 8.73 13.54
C ARG A 286 -29.82 8.33 12.39
N ASP A 287 -29.60 8.89 11.21
CA ASP A 287 -30.46 8.67 10.04
C ASP A 287 -29.92 7.60 9.10
N VAL A 288 -28.62 7.41 9.10
CA VAL A 288 -27.87 6.35 8.40
C VAL A 288 -26.58 6.06 9.18
N SER A 289 -26.26 4.80 9.39
CA SER A 289 -24.96 4.41 9.93
C SER A 289 -23.90 4.37 8.84
N ILE A 290 -22.68 4.82 9.14
CA ILE A 290 -21.54 4.78 8.21
C ILE A 290 -20.36 4.17 8.93
N SER A 291 -19.76 3.11 8.38
CA SER A 291 -18.50 2.56 8.84
C SER A 291 -17.46 2.61 7.75
N GLY A 292 -16.20 2.79 8.15
CA GLY A 292 -15.03 2.78 7.31
C GLY A 292 -14.11 1.61 7.61
N PHE A 293 -12.87 1.74 7.14
CA PHE A 293 -11.79 0.82 7.35
C PHE A 293 -10.45 1.57 7.25
N ASP A 294 -9.47 1.34 8.14
CA ASP A 294 -8.09 1.82 8.20
C ASP A 294 -7.76 2.59 9.49
N ASP A 295 -8.71 3.35 10.04
CA ASP A 295 -8.55 4.32 11.13
C ASP A 295 -7.51 5.41 10.80
N ILE A 296 -7.65 6.01 9.61
CA ILE A 296 -6.85 7.19 9.25
C ILE A 296 -7.18 8.38 10.17
N PRO A 297 -6.28 9.36 10.34
CA PRO A 297 -6.48 10.49 11.28
C PRO A 297 -7.79 11.24 11.08
N GLU A 298 -8.23 11.44 9.84
CA GLU A 298 -9.47 12.13 9.50
C GLU A 298 -10.72 11.40 10.03
N SER A 299 -10.69 10.08 10.10
CA SER A 299 -11.80 9.27 10.60
C SER A 299 -12.13 9.57 12.05
N ALA A 300 -11.13 9.83 12.87
CA ALA A 300 -11.33 10.27 14.26
C ALA A 300 -11.99 11.65 14.33
N TYR A 301 -11.56 12.58 13.48
CA TYR A 301 -12.13 13.93 13.44
C TYR A 301 -13.61 13.94 13.03
N PHE A 302 -14.00 13.13 12.04
CA PHE A 302 -15.38 13.00 11.58
C PHE A 302 -16.21 12.02 12.41
N GLY A 303 -15.62 11.37 13.39
CA GLY A 303 -16.29 10.38 14.24
C GLY A 303 -16.70 9.11 13.50
N ILE A 304 -15.96 8.69 12.49
CA ILE A 304 -16.22 7.49 11.70
C ILE A 304 -15.89 6.23 12.52
N THR A 305 -16.86 5.34 12.66
CA THR A 305 -16.66 3.95 13.13
C THR A 305 -15.85 3.20 12.08
N THR A 306 -14.75 2.55 12.47
CA THR A 306 -13.81 1.97 11.51
C THR A 306 -13.05 0.79 12.11
N ILE A 307 -12.45 -0.03 11.28
CA ILE A 307 -11.45 -1.01 11.70
C ILE A 307 -10.09 -0.33 11.75
N ARG A 308 -9.48 -0.28 12.93
CA ARG A 308 -8.08 0.11 13.09
C ARG A 308 -7.18 -1.03 12.66
N GLN A 309 -6.38 -0.79 11.65
CA GLN A 309 -5.24 -1.65 11.31
C GLN A 309 -3.91 -0.91 11.58
N PRO A 310 -2.86 -1.60 12.00
CA PRO A 310 -1.58 -0.98 12.33
C PRO A 310 -0.77 -0.70 11.06
N ILE A 311 -1.21 0.29 10.25
CA ILE A 311 -0.71 0.55 8.89
C ILE A 311 0.79 0.85 8.87
N ALA A 312 1.28 1.72 9.76
CA ALA A 312 2.71 2.05 9.86
C ALA A 312 3.55 0.81 10.22
N GLU A 313 3.06 -0.02 11.16
CA GLU A 313 3.72 -1.27 11.54
C GLU A 313 3.74 -2.27 10.39
N LYS A 314 2.62 -2.37 9.64
CA LYS A 314 2.55 -3.19 8.43
C LYS A 314 3.61 -2.77 7.41
N GLY A 315 3.78 -1.46 7.18
CA GLY A 315 4.84 -0.91 6.33
C GLY A 315 6.24 -1.22 6.84
N ARG A 316 6.48 -1.07 8.16
CA ARG A 316 7.76 -1.35 8.79
C ARG A 316 8.15 -2.83 8.68
N ILE A 317 7.23 -3.74 8.95
CA ILE A 317 7.47 -5.18 8.80
C ILE A 317 7.72 -5.55 7.34
N ALA A 318 6.93 -4.99 6.40
CA ALA A 318 7.19 -5.19 4.97
C ALA A 318 8.61 -4.77 4.57
N GLY A 319 9.09 -3.65 5.11
CA GLY A 319 10.46 -3.18 4.92
C GLY A 319 11.50 -4.13 5.50
N HIS A 320 11.31 -4.61 6.73
CA HIS A 320 12.22 -5.60 7.33
C HIS A 320 12.27 -6.90 6.53
N LEU A 321 11.11 -7.41 6.09
CA LEU A 321 11.03 -8.61 5.24
C LEU A 321 11.76 -8.40 3.91
N ALA A 322 11.64 -7.21 3.31
CA ALA A 322 12.26 -6.87 2.06
C ALA A 322 13.79 -6.72 2.16
N MET A 323 14.29 -6.05 3.21
CA MET A 323 15.71 -5.69 3.35
C MET A 323 16.54 -6.76 4.07
N ASN A 324 15.93 -7.50 5.01
CA ASN A 324 16.63 -8.48 5.84
C ASN A 324 16.20 -9.91 5.51
N PRO A 325 17.06 -10.71 4.82
CA PRO A 325 16.77 -12.13 4.54
C PRO A 325 16.60 -12.97 5.81
N ASP A 326 17.24 -12.57 6.90
CA ASP A 326 17.28 -13.30 8.18
C ASP A 326 16.22 -12.81 9.17
N TYR A 327 15.27 -11.96 8.73
CA TYR A 327 14.18 -11.49 9.60
C TYR A 327 13.35 -12.70 10.08
N PRO A 328 13.10 -12.82 11.40
CA PRO A 328 12.53 -14.05 11.98
C PRO A 328 11.08 -14.21 11.54
N HIS A 329 10.22 -14.20 11.33
CA HIS A 329 8.80 -14.30 10.96
C HIS A 329 8.54 -13.76 9.55
N ARG A 330 8.63 -14.66 8.58
CA ARG A 330 8.46 -14.33 7.16
C ARG A 330 6.99 -14.16 6.74
N GLN A 331 6.06 -14.59 7.60
CA GLN A 331 4.60 -14.54 7.37
C GLN A 331 3.94 -13.98 8.62
N VAL A 332 3.41 -12.77 8.56
CA VAL A 332 2.92 -12.04 9.71
C VAL A 332 1.47 -11.61 9.51
N THR A 333 0.59 -12.01 10.42
CA THR A 333 -0.78 -11.47 10.52
C THR A 333 -0.83 -10.50 11.69
N LEU A 334 -1.20 -9.25 11.42
CA LEU A 334 -1.30 -8.20 12.43
C LEU A 334 -2.70 -8.14 13.03
N PRO A 335 -2.82 -7.80 14.33
CA PRO A 335 -4.11 -7.63 14.98
C PRO A 335 -4.84 -6.37 14.48
N THR A 336 -6.16 -6.41 14.54
CA THR A 336 -7.04 -5.29 14.22
C THR A 336 -8.08 -5.07 15.31
N GLU A 337 -8.70 -3.89 15.35
CA GLU A 337 -9.69 -3.53 16.34
C GLU A 337 -10.82 -2.70 15.70
N LEU A 338 -12.08 -3.01 16.03
CA LEU A 338 -13.20 -2.16 15.68
C LEU A 338 -13.25 -0.94 16.62
N ILE A 339 -13.08 0.24 16.06
CA ILE A 339 -13.19 1.51 16.77
C ILE A 339 -14.59 2.10 16.55
N VAL A 340 -15.45 1.96 17.54
CA VAL A 340 -16.82 2.48 17.48
C VAL A 340 -16.81 3.97 17.80
N ARG A 341 -17.42 4.76 16.90
CA ARG A 341 -17.57 6.20 17.03
C ARG A 341 -19.03 6.62 16.72
N SER A 342 -19.27 7.93 16.58
CA SER A 342 -20.61 8.50 16.43
C SER A 342 -21.27 8.29 15.07
N SER A 343 -20.56 7.81 14.06
CA SER A 343 -21.13 7.60 12.72
C SER A 343 -22.01 6.36 12.60
N THR A 344 -22.03 5.48 13.62
CA THR A 344 -22.95 4.35 13.69
C THR A 344 -23.87 4.46 14.91
N GLY A 345 -25.12 4.08 14.76
CA GLY A 345 -26.14 4.09 15.81
C GLY A 345 -27.26 3.09 15.50
N PRO A 346 -28.30 3.01 16.34
CA PRO A 346 -29.42 2.09 16.11
C PRO A 346 -30.06 2.31 14.73
N ALA A 347 -30.44 1.22 14.08
CA ALA A 347 -31.13 1.29 12.80
C ALA A 347 -32.38 2.20 12.92
N PRO A 348 -32.56 3.17 12.01
CA PRO A 348 -33.74 4.01 12.00
C PRO A 348 -35.00 3.12 11.94
N LYS A 349 -36.00 3.41 12.78
CA LYS A 349 -37.30 2.78 12.63
C LYS A 349 -37.88 3.29 11.32
N ASN A 350 -38.27 2.41 10.40
CA ASN A 350 -38.93 2.82 9.16
C ASN A 350 -40.09 3.72 9.53
N VAL A 351 -39.97 5.00 9.16
CA VAL A 351 -41.13 5.88 9.11
C VAL A 351 -41.81 5.51 7.80
N SER A 352 -42.83 4.65 7.90
CA SER A 352 -43.73 4.25 6.83
C SER A 352 -44.48 5.47 6.28
#